data_923ae131f9c98482439a847ba7418651
#
_entry.id   923ae131f9c98482439a847ba7418651
#
_cell.length_a   1.000
_cell.length_b   1.000
_cell.length_c   1.000
_cell.angle_alpha   90.00
_cell.angle_beta   90.00
_cell.angle_gamma   90.00
#
_symmetry.space_group_name_H-M   'P 1'
#
loop_
_entity.id
_entity.type
_entity.pdbx_description
1 polymer ?
#
loop_
_entity_poly.entity_id
_entity_poly.type
_entity_poly.pdbx_seq_one_letter_code
_entity_poly.pdbx_strand_id
1 'polypeptide(L)'
;LYRYNTKAGNLDYFNEKGASVRKALMRTPIDGARLSSRFGMRKHPILGYSRLHTGTDFAASAGTPIYAAGNGTVAEIGRKGGYGKYIRLRHNGTYDTAYAHMKSYARGLTRGKRVNQGQVIGYVGTTGRSTGPHLHYEVHRNGKQINPQTLKLPSGEKLKGKELKLFAAHRDAMDSAFAALVPTTPTLIAGSDGDRVTCGGGAPGALATAVTDTKDEASGASC
;
A
#
# COMPACT_ATOMS: atom_id res chain seq x y z
N LEU A 1 2.85 -7.97 14.55
CA LEU A 1 1.94 -6.89 14.18
C LEU A 1 0.55 -7.20 14.71
N TYR A 2 -0.09 -6.19 15.29
CA TYR A 2 -1.39 -6.31 15.95
C TYR A 2 -2.44 -5.52 15.18
N ARG A 3 -3.53 -6.18 14.80
CA ARG A 3 -4.69 -5.54 14.21
C ARG A 3 -5.51 -4.90 15.34
N TYR A 4 -5.75 -3.60 15.26
CA TYR A 4 -6.45 -2.87 16.30
C TYR A 4 -7.40 -1.83 15.70
N ASN A 5 -8.60 -1.72 16.27
CA ASN A 5 -9.59 -0.71 15.89
C ASN A 5 -9.50 0.44 16.88
N THR A 6 -9.06 1.61 16.39
CA THR A 6 -8.91 2.81 17.21
C THR A 6 -10.27 3.37 17.65
N LYS A 7 -10.29 4.16 18.72
CA LYS A 7 -11.51 4.87 19.16
C LYS A 7 -12.12 5.76 18.07
N ALA A 8 -11.31 6.22 17.12
CA ALA A 8 -11.79 6.98 15.97
C ALA A 8 -12.50 6.11 14.91
N GLY A 9 -12.56 4.78 15.13
CA GLY A 9 -13.16 3.82 14.22
C GLY A 9 -12.26 3.44 13.03
N ASN A 10 -10.95 3.74 13.11
CA ASN A 10 -9.97 3.38 12.09
C ASN A 10 -9.37 2.00 12.42
N LEU A 11 -9.55 1.03 11.54
CA LEU A 11 -8.87 -0.25 11.62
C LEU A 11 -7.46 -0.11 11.04
N ASP A 12 -6.42 -0.42 11.83
CA ASP A 12 -5.04 -0.34 11.39
C ASP A 12 -4.18 -1.44 12.04
N TYR A 13 -2.93 -1.56 11.57
CA TYR A 13 -1.93 -2.49 12.08
C TYR A 13 -0.85 -1.73 12.83
N PHE A 14 -0.60 -2.13 14.06
CA PHE A 14 0.35 -1.49 14.95
C PHE A 14 1.48 -2.45 15.33
N ASN A 15 2.66 -1.89 15.56
CA ASN A 15 3.75 -2.62 16.18
C ASN A 15 3.55 -2.69 17.72
N GLU A 16 4.40 -3.41 18.42
CA GLU A 16 4.36 -3.58 19.87
C GLU A 16 4.33 -2.27 20.67
N LYS A 17 4.88 -1.19 20.10
CA LYS A 17 4.96 0.15 20.71
C LYS A 17 3.74 1.03 20.36
N GLY A 18 2.70 0.46 19.75
CA GLY A 18 1.51 1.19 19.33
C GLY A 18 1.76 2.21 18.21
N ALA A 19 2.78 2.02 17.39
CA ALA A 19 3.00 2.82 16.20
C ALA A 19 2.45 2.09 14.97
N SER A 20 1.61 2.79 14.18
CA SER A 20 1.09 2.25 12.92
C SER A 20 2.23 1.92 11.95
N VAL A 21 2.15 0.76 11.32
CA VAL A 21 3.10 0.33 10.28
C VAL A 21 2.78 0.95 8.93
N ARG A 22 1.58 1.46 8.75
CA ARG A 22 1.19 2.18 7.54
C ARG A 22 1.85 3.55 7.52
N LYS A 23 2.27 4.00 6.35
CA LYS A 23 2.64 5.40 6.16
C LYS A 23 1.40 6.28 6.25
N ALA A 24 1.53 7.46 6.83
CA ALA A 24 0.42 8.41 6.98
C ALA A 24 -0.24 8.77 5.63
N LEU A 25 0.54 8.75 4.55
CA LEU A 25 0.07 9.00 3.19
C LEU A 25 0.69 8.02 2.20
N MET A 26 -0.05 7.68 1.15
CA MET A 26 0.45 6.96 -0.02
C MET A 26 1.11 7.94 -1.00
N ARG A 27 2.25 7.56 -1.58
CA ARG A 27 2.89 8.33 -2.66
C ARG A 27 2.21 8.11 -4.02
N THR A 28 1.59 6.94 -4.18
CA THR A 28 0.91 6.51 -5.42
C THR A 28 -0.48 6.01 -5.04
N PRO A 29 -1.52 6.87 -5.09
CA PRO A 29 -2.87 6.50 -4.70
C PRO A 29 -3.68 5.87 -5.85
N ILE A 30 -3.03 5.07 -6.67
CA ILE A 30 -3.60 4.39 -7.84
C ILE A 30 -2.76 3.15 -8.16
N ASP A 31 -3.40 2.02 -8.46
CA ASP A 31 -2.70 0.79 -8.80
C ASP A 31 -2.40 0.69 -10.31
N GLY A 32 -1.31 0.00 -10.64
CA GLY A 32 -0.93 -0.29 -12.03
C GLY A 32 -0.61 0.92 -12.90
N ALA A 33 -0.52 2.12 -12.33
CA ALA A 33 -0.30 3.35 -13.08
C ALA A 33 1.19 3.66 -13.27
N ARG A 34 1.52 4.17 -14.46
CA ARG A 34 2.87 4.64 -14.78
C ARG A 34 3.02 6.12 -14.40
N LEU A 35 4.08 6.47 -13.68
CA LEU A 35 4.47 7.85 -13.44
C LEU A 35 4.80 8.53 -14.79
N SER A 36 3.93 9.44 -15.24
CA SER A 36 4.05 10.11 -16.55
C SER A 36 4.66 11.50 -16.46
N SER A 37 4.46 12.21 -15.33
CA SER A 37 5.09 13.51 -15.10
C SER A 37 5.35 13.77 -13.62
N ARG A 38 6.53 14.33 -13.33
CA ARG A 38 6.97 14.64 -11.97
C ARG A 38 6.60 16.06 -11.55
N PHE A 39 6.61 16.31 -10.25
CA PHE A 39 6.57 17.64 -9.67
C PHE A 39 7.80 18.46 -10.09
N GLY A 40 7.62 19.76 -10.39
CA GLY A 40 8.70 20.69 -10.67
C GLY A 40 8.48 21.53 -11.91
N MET A 41 9.48 22.36 -12.23
CA MET A 41 9.43 23.20 -13.44
C MET A 41 9.51 22.36 -14.70
N ARG A 42 8.56 22.54 -15.61
CA ARG A 42 8.54 21.88 -16.93
C ARG A 42 7.86 22.74 -17.98
N LYS A 43 8.20 22.49 -19.25
CA LYS A 43 7.46 23.08 -20.37
C LYS A 43 6.02 22.54 -20.35
N HIS A 44 5.05 23.44 -20.29
CA HIS A 44 3.64 23.05 -20.22
C HIS A 44 3.20 22.46 -21.56
N PRO A 45 2.63 21.22 -21.59
CA PRO A 45 2.37 20.51 -22.85
C PRO A 45 1.36 21.21 -23.77
N ILE A 46 0.46 22.02 -23.20
CA ILE A 46 -0.57 22.75 -23.97
C ILE A 46 -0.14 24.22 -24.18
N LEU A 47 0.40 24.87 -23.15
CA LEU A 47 0.66 26.31 -23.17
C LEU A 47 2.06 26.68 -23.67
N GLY A 48 2.97 25.73 -23.82
CA GLY A 48 4.28 25.89 -24.41
C GLY A 48 5.35 26.61 -23.58
N TYR A 49 4.98 27.37 -22.54
CA TYR A 49 5.94 28.05 -21.65
C TYR A 49 6.29 27.21 -20.41
N SER A 50 7.39 27.55 -19.77
CA SER A 50 7.81 26.87 -18.54
C SER A 50 6.88 27.22 -17.38
N ARG A 51 6.31 26.20 -16.74
CA ARG A 51 5.41 26.33 -15.61
C ARG A 51 5.73 25.30 -14.53
N LEU A 52 5.51 25.71 -13.29
CA LEU A 52 5.59 24.78 -12.16
C LEU A 52 4.44 23.76 -12.25
N HIS A 53 4.78 22.48 -12.33
CA HIS A 53 3.86 21.37 -12.14
C HIS A 53 3.74 21.06 -10.66
N THR A 54 2.60 21.37 -10.09
CA THR A 54 2.34 21.37 -8.64
C THR A 54 2.05 19.99 -8.06
N GLY A 55 2.07 18.95 -8.90
CA GLY A 55 1.78 17.59 -8.50
C GLY A 55 2.59 16.56 -9.25
N THR A 56 2.11 15.35 -9.23
CA THR A 56 2.64 14.19 -9.95
C THR A 56 1.53 13.60 -10.79
N ASP A 57 1.81 13.34 -12.08
CA ASP A 57 0.84 12.72 -12.97
C ASP A 57 1.09 11.22 -13.12
N PHE A 58 0.03 10.45 -12.98
CA PHE A 58 0.01 9.00 -13.14
C PHE A 58 -0.89 8.64 -14.32
N ALA A 59 -0.29 8.18 -15.42
CA ALA A 59 -1.04 7.70 -16.59
C ALA A 59 -1.69 6.35 -16.28
N ALA A 60 -2.99 6.27 -16.51
CA ALA A 60 -3.80 5.07 -16.34
C ALA A 60 -5.06 5.16 -17.22
N SER A 61 -5.67 4.03 -17.52
CA SER A 61 -6.91 3.97 -18.29
C SER A 61 -8.05 4.73 -17.62
N ALA A 62 -8.90 5.36 -18.43
CA ALA A 62 -10.10 6.02 -17.90
C ALA A 62 -10.98 5.00 -17.15
N GLY A 63 -11.40 5.34 -15.94
CA GLY A 63 -12.17 4.46 -15.08
C GLY A 63 -11.35 3.66 -14.06
N THR A 64 -10.01 3.72 -14.12
CA THR A 64 -9.15 3.12 -13.07
C THR A 64 -9.48 3.74 -11.71
N PRO A 65 -9.64 2.93 -10.64
CA PRO A 65 -9.93 3.44 -9.30
C PRO A 65 -8.81 4.35 -8.76
N ILE A 66 -9.22 5.43 -8.11
CA ILE A 66 -8.34 6.35 -7.37
C ILE A 66 -8.64 6.17 -5.89
N TYR A 67 -7.59 5.99 -5.08
CA TYR A 67 -7.70 5.73 -3.65
C TYR A 67 -7.36 6.96 -2.82
N ALA A 68 -7.99 7.07 -1.65
CA ALA A 68 -7.58 8.04 -0.65
C ALA A 68 -6.15 7.73 -0.18
N ALA A 69 -5.24 8.68 -0.33
CA ALA A 69 -3.83 8.50 0.04
C ALA A 69 -3.62 8.31 1.55
N GLY A 70 -4.56 8.73 2.37
CA GLY A 70 -4.53 8.60 3.84
C GLY A 70 -5.93 8.69 4.41
N ASN A 71 -6.07 8.33 5.70
CA ASN A 71 -7.29 8.61 6.46
C ASN A 71 -7.53 10.12 6.47
N GLY A 72 -8.77 10.54 6.31
CA GLY A 72 -9.05 11.96 6.27
C GLY A 72 -10.52 12.31 6.05
N THR A 73 -10.77 13.58 5.77
CA THR A 73 -12.10 14.13 5.51
C THR A 73 -12.08 14.85 4.18
N VAL A 74 -13.15 14.72 3.39
CA VAL A 74 -13.33 15.44 2.12
C VAL A 74 -13.48 16.94 2.43
N ALA A 75 -12.44 17.71 2.16
CA ALA A 75 -12.43 19.15 2.35
C ALA A 75 -13.09 19.88 1.17
N GLU A 76 -12.91 19.37 -0.04
CA GLU A 76 -13.45 19.95 -1.27
C GLU A 76 -13.76 18.82 -2.27
N ILE A 77 -14.89 18.91 -2.97
CA ILE A 77 -15.31 18.02 -4.05
C ILE A 77 -16.13 18.81 -5.05
N GLY A 78 -15.81 18.71 -6.34
CA GLY A 78 -16.49 19.45 -7.39
C GLY A 78 -15.63 19.70 -8.61
N ARG A 79 -16.11 20.52 -9.55
CA ARG A 79 -15.29 21.00 -10.69
C ARG A 79 -14.47 22.22 -10.27
N LYS A 80 -13.18 22.23 -10.65
CA LYS A 80 -12.26 23.30 -10.26
C LYS A 80 -11.37 23.71 -11.44
N GLY A 81 -11.81 24.65 -12.22
CA GLY A 81 -11.04 25.24 -13.34
C GLY A 81 -10.29 24.21 -14.17
N GLY A 82 -8.98 24.40 -14.36
CA GLY A 82 -8.13 23.50 -15.12
C GLY A 82 -7.97 22.09 -14.52
N TYR A 83 -8.25 21.87 -13.25
CA TYR A 83 -8.23 20.56 -12.61
C TYR A 83 -9.40 19.64 -13.03
N GLY A 84 -10.45 20.21 -13.62
CA GLY A 84 -11.65 19.45 -13.97
C GLY A 84 -12.38 18.95 -12.73
N LYS A 85 -12.80 17.68 -12.71
CA LYS A 85 -13.38 17.05 -11.51
C LYS A 85 -12.26 16.78 -10.51
N TYR A 86 -12.45 17.29 -9.29
CA TYR A 86 -11.42 17.46 -8.27
C TYR A 86 -11.93 17.05 -6.90
N ILE A 87 -11.05 16.44 -6.11
CA ILE A 87 -11.24 16.16 -4.69
C ILE A 87 -10.02 16.65 -3.92
N ARG A 88 -10.23 17.26 -2.75
CA ARG A 88 -9.20 17.51 -1.75
C ARG A 88 -9.57 16.84 -0.44
N LEU A 89 -8.66 16.04 0.09
CA LEU A 89 -8.78 15.40 1.39
C LEU A 89 -7.89 16.13 2.39
N ARG A 90 -8.42 16.41 3.57
CA ARG A 90 -7.66 16.87 4.72
C ARG A 90 -7.38 15.67 5.60
N HIS A 91 -6.10 15.40 5.86
CA HIS A 91 -5.65 14.26 6.67
C HIS A 91 -5.43 14.65 8.13
N ASN A 92 -4.83 15.83 8.35
CA ASN A 92 -4.58 16.41 9.67
C ASN A 92 -4.37 17.93 9.53
N GLY A 93 -3.91 18.59 10.60
CA GLY A 93 -3.63 20.03 10.56
C GLY A 93 -2.47 20.44 9.63
N THR A 94 -1.71 19.48 9.12
CA THR A 94 -0.49 19.73 8.33
C THR A 94 -0.61 19.31 6.87
N TYR A 95 -1.30 18.19 6.59
CA TYR A 95 -1.31 17.56 5.26
C TYR A 95 -2.70 17.49 4.66
N ASP A 96 -2.80 17.94 3.40
CA ASP A 96 -3.91 17.68 2.50
C ASP A 96 -3.39 16.93 1.27
N THR A 97 -4.27 16.18 0.60
CA THR A 97 -4.00 15.62 -0.74
C THR A 97 -5.07 16.03 -1.72
N ALA A 98 -4.69 16.21 -2.97
CA ALA A 98 -5.61 16.62 -4.03
C ALA A 98 -5.50 15.67 -5.23
N TYR A 99 -6.65 15.46 -5.87
CA TYR A 99 -6.87 14.52 -6.97
C TYR A 99 -7.66 15.21 -8.05
N ALA A 100 -7.15 15.22 -9.27
CA ALA A 100 -7.75 15.95 -10.37
C ALA A 100 -7.93 15.11 -11.64
N HIS A 101 -8.55 15.72 -12.66
CA HIS A 101 -8.88 15.14 -13.95
C HIS A 101 -9.78 13.91 -13.90
N MET A 102 -10.53 13.74 -12.80
CA MET A 102 -11.36 12.55 -12.57
C MET A 102 -12.50 12.44 -13.59
N LYS A 103 -12.87 11.19 -13.96
CA LYS A 103 -14.08 10.86 -14.72
C LYS A 103 -15.33 11.02 -13.85
N SER A 104 -15.29 10.48 -12.65
CA SER A 104 -16.40 10.50 -11.69
C SER A 104 -15.88 10.36 -10.26
N TYR A 105 -16.73 10.76 -9.30
CA TYR A 105 -16.50 10.53 -7.88
C TYR A 105 -17.06 9.16 -7.47
N ALA A 106 -16.56 8.58 -6.40
CA ALA A 106 -17.16 7.42 -5.79
C ALA A 106 -18.56 7.76 -5.23
N ARG A 107 -19.47 6.77 -5.29
CA ARG A 107 -20.85 6.95 -4.85
C ARG A 107 -20.92 7.34 -3.36
N GLY A 108 -21.75 8.30 -3.02
CA GLY A 108 -21.96 8.75 -1.64
C GLY A 108 -20.84 9.60 -1.05
N LEU A 109 -19.85 10.03 -1.88
CA LEU A 109 -18.79 10.90 -1.43
C LEU A 109 -19.24 12.37 -1.51
N THR A 110 -19.23 13.05 -0.37
CA THR A 110 -19.63 14.45 -0.23
C THR A 110 -18.64 15.21 0.66
N ARG A 111 -18.65 16.54 0.60
CA ARG A 111 -17.86 17.37 1.51
C ARG A 111 -18.18 17.04 2.96
N GLY A 112 -17.18 16.95 3.82
CA GLY A 112 -17.29 16.56 5.23
C GLY A 112 -17.29 15.05 5.46
N LYS A 113 -17.42 14.20 4.42
CA LYS A 113 -17.37 12.74 4.57
C LYS A 113 -15.98 12.28 4.98
N ARG A 114 -15.90 11.40 5.96
CA ARG A 114 -14.66 10.69 6.32
C ARG A 114 -14.34 9.59 5.31
N VAL A 115 -13.06 9.40 5.03
CA VAL A 115 -12.53 8.35 4.17
C VAL A 115 -11.34 7.68 4.85
N ASN A 116 -11.17 6.39 4.60
CA ASN A 116 -10.02 5.63 5.07
C ASN A 116 -8.96 5.54 3.99
N GLN A 117 -7.69 5.42 4.37
CA GLN A 117 -6.59 5.15 3.45
C GLN A 117 -6.89 3.90 2.61
N GLY A 118 -6.71 3.98 1.29
CA GLY A 118 -7.03 2.91 0.35
C GLY A 118 -8.51 2.83 -0.05
N GLN A 119 -9.39 3.66 0.51
CA GLN A 119 -10.79 3.73 0.07
C GLN A 119 -10.87 4.36 -1.33
N VAL A 120 -11.65 3.78 -2.24
CA VAL A 120 -11.94 4.38 -3.55
C VAL A 120 -12.70 5.69 -3.36
N ILE A 121 -12.15 6.77 -3.92
CA ILE A 121 -12.73 8.12 -3.87
C ILE A 121 -13.22 8.61 -5.23
N GLY A 122 -12.84 7.93 -6.30
CA GLY A 122 -13.28 8.23 -7.67
C GLY A 122 -12.49 7.45 -8.69
N TYR A 123 -12.58 7.92 -9.95
CA TYR A 123 -12.06 7.17 -11.09
C TYR A 123 -11.31 8.10 -12.04
N VAL A 124 -10.22 7.59 -12.63
CA VAL A 124 -9.40 8.32 -13.61
C VAL A 124 -10.22 8.79 -14.79
N GLY A 125 -9.94 9.98 -15.23
CA GLY A 125 -10.54 10.59 -16.42
C GLY A 125 -9.58 11.52 -17.13
N THR A 126 -10.15 12.46 -17.89
CA THR A 126 -9.42 13.49 -18.64
C THR A 126 -10.18 14.83 -18.61
N THR A 127 -10.89 15.11 -17.49
CA THR A 127 -11.66 16.35 -17.36
C THR A 127 -10.76 17.55 -17.04
N GLY A 128 -11.16 18.76 -17.46
CA GLY A 128 -10.36 19.97 -17.30
C GLY A 128 -9.26 20.10 -18.36
N ARG A 129 -8.12 20.71 -18.02
CA ARG A 129 -6.96 20.82 -18.91
C ARG A 129 -6.10 19.56 -18.85
N SER A 130 -6.41 18.60 -19.67
CA SER A 130 -5.75 17.31 -19.75
C SER A 130 -5.57 16.89 -21.20
N THR A 131 -4.45 16.28 -21.53
CA THR A 131 -4.13 15.76 -22.89
C THR A 131 -4.49 14.28 -23.07
N GLY A 132 -4.88 13.60 -21.99
CA GLY A 132 -5.25 12.18 -21.99
C GLY A 132 -5.56 11.67 -20.60
N PRO A 133 -6.08 10.44 -20.48
CA PRO A 133 -6.45 9.89 -19.17
C PRO A 133 -5.26 9.76 -18.22
N HIS A 134 -5.34 10.44 -17.07
CA HIS A 134 -4.36 10.37 -15.99
C HIS A 134 -4.94 10.88 -14.68
N LEU A 135 -4.32 10.51 -13.58
CA LEU A 135 -4.52 11.14 -12.28
C LEU A 135 -3.46 12.22 -12.08
N HIS A 136 -3.86 13.47 -11.86
CA HIS A 136 -3.00 14.49 -11.28
C HIS A 136 -3.15 14.46 -9.76
N TYR A 137 -2.04 14.19 -9.07
CA TYR A 137 -1.98 14.01 -7.62
C TYR A 137 -1.07 15.03 -6.96
N GLU A 138 -1.58 15.75 -5.98
CA GLU A 138 -0.83 16.71 -5.19
C GLU A 138 -0.79 16.34 -3.71
N VAL A 139 0.31 16.65 -3.06
CA VAL A 139 0.42 16.67 -1.59
C VAL A 139 0.69 18.10 -1.16
N HIS A 140 -0.11 18.59 -0.22
CA HIS A 140 0.06 19.92 0.38
C HIS A 140 0.52 19.75 1.82
N ARG A 141 1.51 20.53 2.22
CA ARG A 141 1.94 20.69 3.60
C ARG A 141 1.79 22.14 4.01
N ASN A 142 0.98 22.40 5.03
CA ASN A 142 0.63 23.75 5.48
C ASN A 142 0.13 24.64 4.32
N GLY A 143 -0.72 24.09 3.45
CA GLY A 143 -1.30 24.78 2.30
C GLY A 143 -0.38 24.93 1.08
N LYS A 144 0.90 24.56 1.15
CA LYS A 144 1.85 24.62 0.02
C LYS A 144 2.02 23.25 -0.62
N GLN A 145 1.97 23.20 -1.96
CA GLN A 145 2.27 21.98 -2.73
C GLN A 145 3.72 21.57 -2.54
N ILE A 146 3.95 20.31 -2.32
CA ILE A 146 5.27 19.71 -2.17
C ILE A 146 5.39 18.48 -3.05
N ASN A 147 6.62 18.08 -3.38
CA ASN A 147 6.86 16.91 -4.22
C ASN A 147 6.46 15.62 -3.49
N PRO A 148 5.42 14.89 -3.96
CA PRO A 148 4.97 13.67 -3.31
C PRO A 148 6.02 12.56 -3.31
N GLN A 149 6.92 12.53 -4.30
CA GLN A 149 7.89 11.45 -4.49
C GLN A 149 9.08 11.55 -3.52
N THR A 150 9.47 12.77 -3.15
CA THR A 150 10.62 13.01 -2.25
C THR A 150 10.21 13.19 -0.79
N LEU A 151 8.90 13.26 -0.52
CA LEU A 151 8.40 13.47 0.84
C LEU A 151 8.78 12.29 1.75
N LYS A 152 9.51 12.58 2.82
CA LYS A 152 9.66 11.66 3.95
C LYS A 152 8.32 11.62 4.69
N LEU A 153 7.49 10.65 4.34
CA LEU A 153 6.18 10.50 4.96
C LEU A 153 6.37 10.07 6.42
N PRO A 154 5.72 10.76 7.35
CA PRO A 154 5.72 10.33 8.75
C PRO A 154 5.12 8.91 8.84
N SER A 155 5.51 8.17 9.86
CA SER A 155 4.79 6.95 10.25
C SER A 155 3.33 7.30 10.45
N GLY A 156 2.46 6.33 10.29
CA GLY A 156 1.04 6.49 10.58
C GLY A 156 0.80 6.90 12.03
N GLU A 157 -0.42 6.79 12.47
CA GLU A 157 -0.84 7.17 13.80
C GLU A 157 -0.02 6.43 14.87
N LYS A 158 0.41 7.15 15.90
CA LYS A 158 1.00 6.57 17.10
C LYS A 158 -0.01 6.70 18.23
N LEU A 159 -0.45 5.56 18.76
CA LEU A 159 -1.37 5.52 19.88
C LEU A 159 -0.75 6.18 21.13
N LYS A 160 -1.55 6.93 21.90
CA LYS A 160 -1.10 7.68 23.07
C LYS A 160 -2.10 7.58 24.23
N GLY A 161 -1.63 7.82 25.43
CA GLY A 161 -2.46 7.95 26.63
C GLY A 161 -3.35 6.73 26.88
N LYS A 162 -4.64 6.96 27.10
CA LYS A 162 -5.63 5.91 27.37
C LYS A 162 -5.75 4.88 26.25
N GLU A 163 -5.63 5.31 25.00
CA GLU A 163 -5.74 4.42 23.85
C GLU A 163 -4.54 3.48 23.73
N LEU A 164 -3.33 3.95 24.03
CA LEU A 164 -2.15 3.08 24.10
C LEU A 164 -2.28 2.01 25.17
N LYS A 165 -2.88 2.35 26.35
CA LYS A 165 -3.14 1.38 27.42
C LYS A 165 -4.15 0.29 26.99
N LEU A 166 -5.23 0.68 26.30
CA LEU A 166 -6.21 -0.27 25.75
C LEU A 166 -5.58 -1.18 24.70
N PHE A 167 -4.75 -0.61 23.82
CA PHE A 167 -4.00 -1.37 22.84
C PHE A 167 -3.02 -2.36 23.51
N ALA A 168 -2.31 -1.95 24.55
CA ALA A 168 -1.40 -2.84 25.27
C ALA A 168 -2.14 -4.05 25.86
N ALA A 169 -3.29 -3.84 26.49
CA ALA A 169 -4.11 -4.94 27.00
C ALA A 169 -4.61 -5.87 25.87
N HIS A 170 -5.02 -5.32 24.73
CA HIS A 170 -5.41 -6.10 23.56
C HIS A 170 -4.23 -6.91 22.98
N ARG A 171 -3.05 -6.31 22.89
CA ARG A 171 -1.81 -6.98 22.47
C ARG A 171 -1.49 -8.17 23.38
N ASP A 172 -1.46 -7.92 24.70
CA ASP A 172 -1.08 -8.93 25.69
C ASP A 172 -2.07 -10.12 25.69
N ALA A 173 -3.36 -9.87 25.46
CA ALA A 173 -4.37 -10.91 25.28
C ALA A 173 -4.13 -11.73 24.00
N MET A 174 -3.77 -11.08 22.90
CA MET A 174 -3.42 -11.78 21.64
C MET A 174 -2.16 -12.62 21.80
N ASP A 175 -1.11 -12.09 22.43
CA ASP A 175 0.15 -12.80 22.66
C ASP A 175 -0.06 -14.02 23.55
N SER A 176 -0.88 -13.90 24.60
CA SER A 176 -1.25 -15.03 25.47
C SER A 176 -2.04 -16.10 24.71
N ALA A 177 -2.98 -15.69 23.85
CA ALA A 177 -3.73 -16.62 23.01
C ALA A 177 -2.82 -17.35 22.01
N PHE A 178 -1.88 -16.65 21.40
CA PHE A 178 -0.88 -17.24 20.49
C PHE A 178 0.04 -18.21 21.22
N ALA A 179 0.54 -17.85 22.43
CA ALA A 179 1.39 -18.73 23.22
C ALA A 179 0.68 -20.05 23.60
N ALA A 180 -0.64 -19.99 23.83
CA ALA A 180 -1.44 -21.19 24.12
C ALA A 180 -1.65 -22.11 22.90
N LEU A 181 -1.47 -21.58 21.67
CA LEU A 181 -1.61 -22.36 20.43
C LEU A 181 -0.29 -23.01 19.98
N VAL A 182 0.85 -22.56 20.47
CA VAL A 182 2.15 -23.20 20.17
C VAL A 182 2.24 -24.48 20.99
N PRO A 183 2.23 -25.69 20.39
CA PRO A 183 2.43 -26.91 21.13
C PRO A 183 3.81 -26.85 21.80
N THR A 184 3.84 -27.05 23.10
CA THR A 184 5.11 -27.27 23.82
C THR A 184 5.85 -28.38 23.09
N THR A 185 6.99 -28.05 22.51
CA THR A 185 7.86 -29.03 21.86
C THR A 185 8.04 -30.20 22.81
N PRO A 186 7.78 -31.47 22.39
CA PRO A 186 8.07 -32.58 23.27
C PRO A 186 9.54 -32.52 23.63
N THR A 187 9.82 -32.42 24.93
CA THR A 187 11.14 -32.62 25.49
C THR A 187 11.67 -33.93 24.91
N LEU A 188 12.69 -33.89 24.10
CA LEU A 188 13.46 -35.08 23.77
C LEU A 188 13.95 -35.65 25.07
N ILE A 189 13.27 -36.69 25.55
CA ILE A 189 13.80 -37.52 26.66
C ILE A 189 15.06 -38.15 26.07
N ALA A 190 16.21 -37.63 26.48
CA ALA A 190 17.48 -38.33 26.30
C ALA A 190 17.35 -39.65 27.03
N GLY A 191 17.05 -40.70 26.28
CA GLY A 191 17.14 -42.07 26.79
C GLY A 191 18.60 -42.36 27.11
N SER A 192 18.94 -42.33 28.40
CA SER A 192 20.08 -43.06 28.89
C SER A 192 19.73 -44.54 28.77
N ASP A 193 20.39 -45.28 27.90
CA ASP A 193 21.05 -46.50 28.28
C ASP A 193 21.63 -47.17 27.02
N GLY A 194 22.84 -47.61 27.21
CA GLY A 194 23.62 -48.27 26.21
C GLY A 194 23.05 -49.62 25.84
N ASP A 195 22.93 -49.81 24.53
CA ASP A 195 23.09 -51.15 23.96
C ASP A 195 23.86 -51.01 22.65
N ARG A 196 25.04 -51.56 22.78
CA ARG A 196 26.08 -51.65 21.73
C ARG A 196 25.69 -52.75 20.77
N VAL A 197 25.02 -52.44 19.71
CA VAL A 197 24.83 -53.38 18.59
C VAL A 197 26.01 -53.26 17.65
N THR A 198 26.85 -54.27 17.68
CA THR A 198 27.92 -54.52 16.72
C THR A 198 27.32 -54.91 15.39
N CYS A 199 27.44 -54.07 14.39
CA CYS A 199 27.13 -54.42 13.02
C CYS A 199 28.38 -55.01 12.37
N GLY A 200 28.31 -56.29 12.07
CA GLY A 200 29.26 -57.01 11.27
C GLY A 200 29.30 -56.50 9.82
N GLY A 201 30.51 -56.54 9.27
CA GLY A 201 30.80 -55.97 7.95
C GLY A 201 30.20 -56.74 6.78
N GLY A 202 30.07 -56.05 5.70
CA GLY A 202 29.74 -56.55 4.38
C GLY A 202 29.71 -55.41 3.38
N ALA A 203 30.84 -55.20 2.72
CA ALA A 203 30.93 -54.47 1.44
C ALA A 203 31.21 -55.53 0.35
N PRO A 204 31.27 -55.19 -0.95
CA PRO A 204 30.62 -54.11 -1.72
C PRO A 204 29.94 -54.67 -3.01
N GLY A 205 29.16 -53.85 -3.66
CA GLY A 205 28.66 -54.15 -5.01
C GLY A 205 28.38 -52.87 -5.79
N ALA A 206 29.28 -52.57 -6.69
CA ALA A 206 29.15 -51.52 -7.69
C ALA A 206 28.24 -51.97 -8.86
N LEU A 207 27.51 -51.05 -9.45
CA LEU A 207 27.18 -50.92 -10.89
C LEU A 207 26.31 -49.66 -11.01
N ALA A 208 26.76 -48.59 -11.57
CA ALA A 208 27.00 -48.25 -12.98
C ALA A 208 25.71 -47.91 -13.74
N THR A 209 25.66 -46.63 -14.12
CA THR A 209 25.17 -46.03 -15.37
C THR A 209 23.72 -46.18 -15.77
N ALA A 210 23.02 -45.04 -15.99
CA ALA A 210 22.82 -44.55 -17.36
C ALA A 210 22.09 -43.20 -17.35
N VAL A 211 22.71 -42.24 -17.99
CA VAL A 211 22.20 -41.00 -18.55
C VAL A 211 21.37 -41.38 -19.77
N THR A 212 20.18 -40.84 -19.94
CA THR A 212 19.59 -40.60 -21.26
C THR A 212 18.89 -39.25 -21.29
N ASP A 213 19.54 -38.38 -22.00
CA ASP A 213 19.06 -37.20 -22.70
C ASP A 213 18.10 -37.62 -23.81
N THR A 214 16.93 -37.04 -23.95
CA THR A 214 16.23 -36.99 -25.22
C THR A 214 15.54 -35.64 -25.37
N LYS A 215 16.14 -34.81 -26.22
CA LYS A 215 15.49 -33.83 -27.07
C LYS A 215 14.66 -34.58 -28.11
N ASP A 216 13.53 -33.97 -28.49
CA ASP A 216 12.96 -33.83 -29.85
C ASP A 216 11.68 -33.02 -29.70
N GLU A 217 11.61 -31.86 -30.18
CA GLU A 217 11.34 -31.30 -31.54
C GLU A 217 9.97 -31.71 -32.14
N ALA A 218 9.21 -30.66 -32.34
CA ALA A 218 8.57 -30.16 -33.55
C ALA A 218 7.15 -30.58 -33.94
N SER A 219 6.46 -29.53 -34.38
CA SER A 219 5.42 -29.42 -35.41
C SER A 219 4.02 -29.96 -35.04
N GLY A 220 2.95 -29.22 -35.21
CA GLY A 220 2.52 -28.38 -36.28
C GLY A 220 1.02 -28.61 -36.48
N ALA A 221 0.38 -27.56 -36.94
CA ALA A 221 -0.88 -27.53 -37.68
C ALA A 221 -2.22 -27.51 -36.91
N SER A 222 -2.80 -26.33 -36.94
CA SER A 222 -4.05 -25.95 -37.64
C SER A 222 -5.29 -26.86 -37.48
N CYS A 223 -6.31 -26.34 -36.87
CA CYS A 223 -7.63 -26.00 -37.41
C CYS A 223 -8.29 -25.00 -36.47
#